data_64b3f786c06d7067003146ef8d4de3af
#
_entry.id   64b3f786c06d7067003146ef8d4de3af
#
_cell.length_a   1.000
_cell.length_b   1.000
_cell.length_c   1.000
_cell.angle_alpha   90.00
_cell.angle_beta   90.00
_cell.angle_gamma   90.00
#
_symmetry.space_group_name_H-M   'P 1'
#
loop_
_entity.id
_entity.type
_entity.pdbx_description
1 polymer ?
#
loop_
_entity_poly.entity_id
_entity_poly.type
_entity_poly.pdbx_seq_one_letter_code
_entity_poly.pdbx_strand_id
1 'polypeptide(L)'
;MSIEVVNESGYDGVNEESLADVATFVLREMDIHPSAEVTVSVVDIPTMSELHLRWMGLEGPTDVMSFPMDELTPNMGRPDSAGFGPAMLGDIILCPEFAHKQATKAGHDLGHELCLLTTHGCLHLLGYDHITPEQEQKMFALQNELLMDWYAYCADRHIEFQPKPTGPGAFPSAADRKSTRLNSSHEPLS
;
A
#
# COMPACT_ATOMS: atom_id res chain seq x y z
N MET A 1 6.93 16.39 -1.08
CA MET A 1 6.59 15.00 -0.78
C MET A 1 7.52 14.10 -1.55
N SER A 2 8.16 13.19 -0.88
CA SER A 2 9.18 12.35 -1.49
C SER A 2 8.81 10.89 -1.33
N ILE A 3 8.51 10.25 -2.47
CA ILE A 3 8.21 8.83 -2.49
C ILE A 3 9.36 8.15 -3.22
N GLU A 4 10.11 7.34 -2.49
CA GLU A 4 11.20 6.59 -3.08
C GLU A 4 10.74 5.14 -3.29
N VAL A 5 10.88 4.65 -4.52
CA VAL A 5 10.56 3.27 -4.85
C VAL A 5 11.85 2.55 -5.17
N VAL A 6 12.16 1.52 -4.41
CA VAL A 6 13.38 0.72 -4.59
C VAL A 6 12.95 -0.69 -4.98
N ASN A 7 13.21 -1.07 -6.20
CA ASN A 7 12.82 -2.39 -6.70
C ASN A 7 14.03 -3.31 -6.74
N GLU A 8 14.08 -4.25 -5.81
CA GLU A 8 15.13 -5.25 -5.71
C GLU A 8 14.59 -6.64 -5.99
N SER A 9 13.36 -6.74 -6.47
CA SER A 9 12.72 -8.04 -6.66
C SER A 9 13.19 -8.77 -7.91
N GLY A 10 13.68 -8.06 -8.90
CA GLY A 10 13.98 -8.65 -10.19
C GLY A 10 12.78 -9.21 -10.92
N TYR A 11 11.58 -8.87 -10.48
CA TYR A 11 10.35 -9.40 -11.05
C TYR A 11 9.83 -8.48 -12.15
N ASP A 12 9.44 -9.07 -13.28
CA ASP A 12 8.92 -8.30 -14.42
C ASP A 12 7.51 -7.78 -14.13
N GLY A 13 7.20 -6.63 -14.73
CA GLY A 13 5.85 -6.09 -14.65
C GLY A 13 5.63 -5.10 -13.52
N VAL A 14 6.68 -4.72 -12.81
CA VAL A 14 6.59 -3.72 -11.76
C VAL A 14 6.85 -2.35 -12.38
N ASN A 15 5.86 -1.49 -12.34
CA ASN A 15 6.01 -0.11 -12.84
C ASN A 15 6.22 0.80 -11.64
N GLU A 16 7.46 1.19 -11.41
CA GLU A 16 7.83 2.00 -10.25
C GLU A 16 7.20 3.38 -10.28
N GLU A 17 7.03 3.94 -11.48
CA GLU A 17 6.40 5.25 -11.62
C GLU A 17 4.96 5.24 -11.13
N SER A 18 4.21 4.19 -11.44
CA SER A 18 2.82 4.10 -11.00
C SER A 18 2.71 3.98 -9.49
N LEU A 19 3.64 3.25 -8.87
CA LEU A 19 3.64 3.10 -7.42
C LEU A 19 3.95 4.42 -6.73
N ALA A 20 4.93 5.15 -7.23
CA ALA A 20 5.25 6.47 -6.69
C ALA A 20 4.09 7.44 -6.88
N ASP A 21 3.46 7.39 -8.04
CA ASP A 21 2.37 8.31 -8.35
C ASP A 21 1.12 8.06 -7.49
N VAL A 22 0.72 6.79 -7.35
CA VAL A 22 -0.45 6.48 -6.53
C VAL A 22 -0.21 6.84 -5.07
N ALA A 23 0.99 6.58 -4.55
CA ALA A 23 1.32 6.94 -3.18
C ALA A 23 1.26 8.46 -2.98
N THR A 24 1.82 9.21 -3.92
CA THR A 24 1.77 10.67 -3.87
C THR A 24 0.34 11.17 -3.88
N PHE A 25 -0.48 10.60 -4.77
CA PHE A 25 -1.89 10.98 -4.87
C PHE A 25 -2.63 10.72 -3.54
N VAL A 26 -2.47 9.52 -2.99
CA VAL A 26 -3.14 9.14 -1.73
C VAL A 26 -2.76 10.09 -0.60
N LEU A 27 -1.49 10.37 -0.45
CA LEU A 27 -1.04 11.23 0.63
C LEU A 27 -1.54 12.66 0.47
N ARG A 28 -1.61 13.16 -0.75
CA ARG A 28 -2.20 14.47 -1.01
C ARG A 28 -3.69 14.51 -0.67
N GLU A 29 -4.42 13.48 -1.10
CA GLU A 29 -5.86 13.41 -0.81
C GLU A 29 -6.14 13.30 0.67
N MET A 30 -5.20 12.77 1.43
CA MET A 30 -5.31 12.64 2.87
C MET A 30 -4.73 13.84 3.61
N ASP A 31 -4.44 14.92 2.90
CA ASP A 31 -3.93 16.18 3.45
C ASP A 31 -2.61 16.03 4.23
N ILE A 32 -1.75 15.17 3.75
CA ILE A 32 -0.44 15.01 4.36
C ILE A 32 0.49 16.10 3.84
N HIS A 33 1.28 16.65 4.74
CA HIS A 33 2.17 17.75 4.42
C HIS A 33 3.16 17.38 3.29
N PRO A 34 3.46 18.32 2.37
CA PRO A 34 4.35 18.03 1.25
C PRO A 34 5.77 17.59 1.62
N SER A 35 6.20 17.80 2.86
CA SER A 35 7.53 17.35 3.29
C SER A 35 7.56 15.88 3.68
N ALA A 36 6.44 15.18 3.65
CA ALA A 36 6.39 13.78 4.05
C ALA A 36 7.21 12.89 3.10
N GLU A 37 7.80 11.85 3.67
CA GLU A 37 8.59 10.88 2.92
C GLU A 37 8.10 9.47 3.20
N VAL A 38 8.05 8.66 2.14
CA VAL A 38 7.70 7.25 2.22
C VAL A 38 8.66 6.46 1.32
N THR A 39 9.11 5.33 1.79
CA THR A 39 9.90 4.41 0.99
C THR A 39 9.04 3.19 0.66
N VAL A 40 8.99 2.83 -0.61
CA VAL A 40 8.33 1.62 -1.09
C VAL A 40 9.41 0.68 -1.59
N SER A 41 9.58 -0.44 -0.91
CA SER A 41 10.58 -1.44 -1.28
C SER A 41 9.89 -2.63 -1.92
N VAL A 42 10.36 -3.02 -3.09
CA VAL A 42 9.79 -4.15 -3.83
C VAL A 42 10.80 -5.28 -3.76
N VAL A 43 10.41 -6.40 -3.16
CA VAL A 43 11.35 -7.46 -2.80
C VAL A 43 10.88 -8.81 -3.34
N ASP A 44 11.82 -9.78 -3.35
CA ASP A 44 11.51 -11.14 -3.77
C ASP A 44 10.89 -11.96 -2.63
N ILE A 45 10.46 -13.18 -2.96
CA ILE A 45 9.82 -14.05 -1.98
C ILE A 45 10.73 -14.39 -0.80
N PRO A 46 12.01 -14.78 -1.00
CA PRO A 46 12.86 -15.06 0.15
C PRO A 46 13.01 -13.88 1.09
N THR A 47 13.18 -12.68 0.56
CA THR A 47 13.33 -11.47 1.37
C THR A 47 12.03 -11.17 2.13
N MET A 48 10.89 -11.26 1.44
CA MET A 48 9.60 -11.01 2.09
C MET A 48 9.33 -12.05 3.18
N SER A 49 9.67 -13.32 2.92
CA SER A 49 9.46 -14.38 3.91
C SER A 49 10.29 -14.13 5.16
N GLU A 50 11.53 -13.69 4.99
CA GLU A 50 12.39 -13.37 6.11
C GLU A 50 11.84 -12.21 6.93
N LEU A 51 11.40 -11.15 6.27
CA LEU A 51 10.82 -9.99 6.94
C LEU A 51 9.52 -10.36 7.66
N HIS A 52 8.68 -11.17 7.01
CA HIS A 52 7.42 -11.59 7.60
C HIS A 52 7.63 -12.41 8.87
N LEU A 53 8.61 -13.31 8.83
CA LEU A 53 8.94 -14.10 10.00
C LEU A 53 9.54 -13.23 11.11
N ARG A 54 10.49 -12.37 10.76
CA ARG A 54 11.21 -11.55 11.73
C ARG A 54 10.30 -10.54 12.44
N TRP A 55 9.44 -9.88 11.69
CA TRP A 55 8.65 -8.77 12.23
C TRP A 55 7.25 -9.16 12.66
N MET A 56 6.69 -10.21 12.06
CA MET A 56 5.31 -10.63 12.35
C MET A 56 5.23 -12.02 12.98
N GLY A 57 6.32 -12.74 13.00
CA GLY A 57 6.34 -14.11 13.53
C GLY A 57 5.58 -15.10 12.69
N LEU A 58 5.31 -14.78 11.44
CA LEU A 58 4.52 -15.60 10.54
C LEU A 58 5.42 -16.20 9.46
N GLU A 59 5.19 -17.47 9.17
CA GLU A 59 5.98 -18.16 8.15
C GLU A 59 5.46 -17.88 6.75
N GLY A 60 6.38 -17.88 5.79
CA GLY A 60 6.06 -17.71 4.38
C GLY A 60 5.96 -16.25 3.97
N PRO A 61 5.80 -16.02 2.68
CA PRO A 61 5.71 -14.65 2.17
C PRO A 61 4.32 -14.07 2.37
N THR A 62 4.23 -12.76 2.18
CA THR A 62 2.97 -12.04 2.14
C THR A 62 3.01 -11.04 0.99
N ASP A 63 1.90 -10.38 0.72
CA ASP A 63 1.81 -9.42 -0.38
C ASP A 63 2.37 -8.05 -0.01
N VAL A 64 2.04 -7.56 1.18
CA VAL A 64 2.45 -6.22 1.60
C VAL A 64 2.70 -6.20 3.10
N MET A 65 3.68 -5.39 3.52
CA MET A 65 3.92 -5.07 4.93
C MET A 65 4.11 -3.58 5.03
N SER A 66 3.63 -3.00 6.12
CA SER A 66 3.77 -1.57 6.38
C SER A 66 4.42 -1.35 7.73
N PHE A 67 5.39 -0.46 7.76
CA PHE A 67 6.12 -0.15 8.98
C PHE A 67 6.05 1.36 9.23
N PRO A 68 5.08 1.82 10.02
CA PRO A 68 5.06 3.23 10.39
C PRO A 68 6.33 3.59 11.14
N MET A 69 6.91 4.72 10.80
CA MET A 69 8.18 5.15 11.41
C MET A 69 7.99 5.47 12.89
N ASP A 70 6.89 6.13 13.21
CA ASP A 70 6.56 6.47 14.58
C ASP A 70 5.25 5.82 14.94
N GLU A 71 5.06 5.51 16.21
CA GLU A 71 3.76 5.08 16.67
C GLU A 71 2.85 6.28 16.71
N LEU A 72 2.38 6.65 15.54
CA LEU A 72 1.68 7.90 15.38
C LEU A 72 0.30 7.84 15.96
N THR A 73 0.07 8.67 16.92
CA THR A 73 -1.27 9.14 17.14
C THR A 73 -1.58 10.11 16.00
N PRO A 74 -2.83 10.29 15.65
CA PRO A 74 -3.20 11.06 14.46
C PRO A 74 -2.63 12.46 14.36
N ASN A 75 -2.22 13.06 15.46
CA ASN A 75 -1.71 14.42 15.44
C ASN A 75 -0.25 14.55 15.78
N MET A 76 0.40 13.44 16.06
CA MET A 76 1.81 13.47 16.42
C MET A 76 2.63 12.99 15.25
N GLY A 77 3.81 13.55 15.10
CA GLY A 77 4.68 13.17 14.02
C GLY A 77 4.23 13.62 12.65
N ARG A 78 3.17 14.40 12.58
CA ARG A 78 2.78 14.97 11.29
C ARG A 78 3.81 16.02 10.91
N PRO A 79 4.22 16.04 9.64
CA PRO A 79 5.22 17.02 9.21
C PRO A 79 4.83 18.44 9.49
N ASP A 80 3.56 18.77 9.38
CA ASP A 80 3.08 20.13 9.62
C ASP A 80 3.21 20.55 11.06
N SER A 81 3.14 19.65 12.01
CA SER A 81 3.27 20.00 13.42
C SER A 81 4.73 20.15 13.83
N ALA A 82 5.63 19.51 13.14
CA ALA A 82 7.04 19.60 13.46
C ALA A 82 7.69 20.86 12.91
N GLY A 83 7.36 21.23 11.70
CA GLY A 83 7.91 22.42 11.08
C GLY A 83 9.42 22.38 10.84
N PHE A 84 10.02 21.20 10.91
CA PHE A 84 11.47 21.06 10.87
C PHE A 84 11.94 20.12 9.77
N GLY A 85 11.54 20.38 8.55
CA GLY A 85 12.01 19.59 7.43
C GLY A 85 11.23 18.29 7.25
N PRO A 86 11.76 17.37 6.42
CA PRO A 86 11.02 16.17 6.03
C PRO A 86 10.72 15.26 7.22
N ALA A 87 9.52 14.68 7.20
CA ALA A 87 9.15 13.68 8.18
C ALA A 87 8.92 12.35 7.48
N MET A 88 9.63 11.32 7.93
CA MET A 88 9.48 9.99 7.38
C MET A 88 8.22 9.36 7.95
N LEU A 89 7.27 9.01 7.09
CA LEU A 89 6.05 8.34 7.52
C LEU A 89 6.27 6.86 7.75
N GLY A 90 7.14 6.24 6.98
CA GLY A 90 7.45 4.83 7.15
C GLY A 90 7.78 4.14 5.85
N ASP A 91 7.75 2.81 5.92
CA ASP A 91 8.12 1.95 4.81
C ASP A 91 6.96 1.05 4.42
N ILE A 92 6.81 0.83 3.12
CA ILE A 92 5.88 -0.15 2.57
C ILE A 92 6.72 -1.18 1.83
N ILE A 93 6.53 -2.45 2.12
CA ILE A 93 7.26 -3.54 1.47
C ILE A 93 6.28 -4.35 0.64
N LEU A 94 6.57 -4.52 -0.64
CA LEU A 94 5.72 -5.25 -1.57
C LEU A 94 6.46 -6.47 -2.11
N CYS A 95 5.73 -7.57 -2.28
CA CYS A 95 6.28 -8.77 -2.92
C CYS A 95 5.48 -9.05 -4.20
N PRO A 96 5.99 -8.62 -5.36
CA PRO A 96 5.21 -8.72 -6.59
C PRO A 96 4.93 -10.15 -7.02
N GLU A 97 5.85 -11.08 -6.77
CA GLU A 97 5.61 -12.46 -7.16
C GLU A 97 4.43 -13.06 -6.40
N PHE A 98 4.31 -12.76 -5.11
CA PHE A 98 3.18 -13.22 -4.31
C PHE A 98 1.90 -12.46 -4.72
N ALA A 99 2.02 -11.15 -4.90
CA ALA A 99 0.89 -10.31 -5.31
C ALA A 99 0.33 -10.74 -6.66
N HIS A 100 1.18 -11.17 -7.57
CA HIS A 100 0.76 -11.60 -8.90
C HIS A 100 -0.18 -12.81 -8.82
N LYS A 101 0.11 -13.74 -7.92
CA LYS A 101 -0.76 -14.90 -7.73
C LYS A 101 -2.14 -14.47 -7.26
N GLN A 102 -2.19 -13.49 -6.37
CA GLN A 102 -3.46 -12.97 -5.89
C GLN A 102 -4.20 -12.20 -6.98
N ALA A 103 -3.48 -11.42 -7.77
CA ALA A 103 -4.06 -10.67 -8.88
C ALA A 103 -4.70 -11.62 -9.89
N THR A 104 -4.02 -12.68 -10.25
CA THR A 104 -4.54 -13.69 -11.17
C THR A 104 -5.82 -14.30 -10.62
N LYS A 105 -5.82 -14.62 -9.35
CA LYS A 105 -6.99 -15.19 -8.68
C LYS A 105 -8.17 -14.23 -8.67
N ALA A 106 -7.89 -12.95 -8.51
CA ALA A 106 -8.93 -11.90 -8.47
C ALA A 106 -9.37 -11.46 -9.87
N GLY A 107 -8.61 -11.84 -10.90
CA GLY A 107 -8.98 -11.51 -12.28
C GLY A 107 -8.52 -10.14 -12.76
N HIS A 108 -7.47 -9.58 -12.15
CA HIS A 108 -6.92 -8.32 -12.63
C HIS A 108 -5.39 -8.42 -12.74
N ASP A 109 -4.76 -7.40 -13.28
CA ASP A 109 -3.33 -7.47 -13.56
C ASP A 109 -2.48 -7.13 -12.33
N LEU A 110 -1.19 -7.45 -12.44
CA LEU A 110 -0.24 -7.19 -11.36
C LEU A 110 -0.13 -5.70 -11.04
N GLY A 111 -0.15 -4.86 -12.07
CA GLY A 111 -0.02 -3.42 -11.86
C GLY A 111 -1.14 -2.88 -10.98
N HIS A 112 -2.37 -3.30 -11.23
CA HIS A 112 -3.49 -2.89 -10.40
C HIS A 112 -3.33 -3.41 -8.97
N GLU A 113 -2.93 -4.66 -8.81
CA GLU A 113 -2.75 -5.24 -7.49
C GLU A 113 -1.70 -4.46 -6.69
N LEU A 114 -0.58 -4.13 -7.32
CA LEU A 114 0.48 -3.39 -6.64
C LEU A 114 0.04 -1.98 -6.25
N CYS A 115 -0.75 -1.32 -7.09
CA CYS A 115 -1.30 -0.01 -6.74
C CYS A 115 -2.31 -0.11 -5.61
N LEU A 116 -3.13 -1.14 -5.61
CA LEU A 116 -4.07 -1.41 -4.53
C LEU A 116 -3.32 -1.61 -3.21
N LEU A 117 -2.28 -2.44 -3.22
CA LEU A 117 -1.50 -2.73 -2.02
C LEU A 117 -0.73 -1.51 -1.55
N THR A 118 -0.25 -0.68 -2.47
CA THR A 118 0.44 0.56 -2.11
C THR A 118 -0.53 1.52 -1.43
N THR A 119 -1.74 1.65 -1.96
CA THR A 119 -2.77 2.48 -1.33
C THR A 119 -3.11 1.97 0.07
N HIS A 120 -3.28 0.67 0.21
CA HIS A 120 -3.53 0.02 1.49
C HIS A 120 -2.41 0.30 2.48
N GLY A 121 -1.17 0.15 2.03
CA GLY A 121 0.00 0.41 2.86
C GLY A 121 0.08 1.86 3.31
N CYS A 122 -0.21 2.80 2.42
CA CYS A 122 -0.23 4.22 2.78
C CYS A 122 -1.24 4.48 3.90
N LEU A 123 -2.43 3.90 3.80
CA LEU A 123 -3.44 4.08 4.84
C LEU A 123 -2.98 3.53 6.18
N HIS A 124 -2.28 2.39 6.18
CA HIS A 124 -1.71 1.88 7.43
C HIS A 124 -0.67 2.82 8.01
N LEU A 125 0.16 3.44 7.18
CA LEU A 125 1.13 4.41 7.66
C LEU A 125 0.44 5.61 8.31
N LEU A 126 -0.78 5.91 7.90
CA LEU A 126 -1.55 7.02 8.45
C LEU A 126 -2.39 6.62 9.66
N GLY A 127 -2.29 5.38 10.10
CA GLY A 127 -2.98 4.91 11.30
C GLY A 127 -4.29 4.16 11.07
N TYR A 128 -4.69 3.97 9.82
CA TYR A 128 -5.88 3.17 9.54
C TYR A 128 -5.60 1.69 9.80
N ASP A 129 -6.61 0.99 10.22
CA ASP A 129 -6.47 -0.41 10.60
C ASP A 129 -7.72 -1.19 10.23
N HIS A 130 -7.67 -2.51 10.37
CA HIS A 130 -8.81 -3.38 10.09
C HIS A 130 -8.96 -4.45 11.18
N ILE A 131 -8.73 -4.07 12.43
CA ILE A 131 -8.88 -4.98 13.56
C ILE A 131 -10.35 -5.23 13.89
N THR A 132 -11.16 -4.17 13.89
CA THR A 132 -12.59 -4.30 14.14
C THR A 132 -13.37 -4.26 12.82
N PRO A 133 -14.59 -4.82 12.78
CA PRO A 133 -15.40 -4.77 11.55
C PRO A 133 -15.67 -3.36 11.06
N GLU A 134 -15.88 -2.40 11.96
CA GLU A 134 -16.09 -1.01 11.55
C GLU A 134 -14.84 -0.41 10.94
N GLN A 135 -13.69 -0.66 11.54
CA GLN A 135 -12.42 -0.20 11.00
C GLN A 135 -12.16 -0.80 9.63
N GLU A 136 -12.45 -2.07 9.48
CA GLU A 136 -12.24 -2.79 8.22
C GLU A 136 -13.09 -2.21 7.10
N GLN A 137 -14.38 -2.00 7.37
CA GLN A 137 -15.28 -1.41 6.39
C GLN A 137 -14.82 -0.02 5.97
N LYS A 138 -14.44 0.78 6.95
CA LYS A 138 -14.03 2.16 6.71
C LYS A 138 -12.74 2.20 5.89
N MET A 139 -11.79 1.38 6.25
CA MET A 139 -10.51 1.35 5.56
C MET A 139 -10.66 0.89 4.11
N PHE A 140 -11.40 -0.20 3.89
CA PHE A 140 -11.57 -0.72 2.54
C PHE A 140 -12.40 0.22 1.67
N ALA A 141 -13.42 0.86 2.23
CA ALA A 141 -14.19 1.85 1.48
C ALA A 141 -13.33 3.02 1.06
N LEU A 142 -12.50 3.53 1.96
CA LEU A 142 -11.59 4.63 1.67
C LEU A 142 -10.52 4.21 0.66
N GLN A 143 -9.96 3.04 0.83
CA GLN A 143 -8.97 2.50 -0.09
C GLN A 143 -9.51 2.44 -1.52
N ASN A 144 -10.71 1.91 -1.68
CA ASN A 144 -11.32 1.79 -3.00
C ASN A 144 -11.66 3.14 -3.61
N GLU A 145 -12.16 4.05 -2.78
CA GLU A 145 -12.46 5.41 -3.24
C GLU A 145 -11.21 6.13 -3.73
N LEU A 146 -10.15 6.06 -2.95
CA LEU A 146 -8.88 6.70 -3.33
C LEU A 146 -8.31 6.10 -4.60
N LEU A 147 -8.37 4.79 -4.74
CA LEU A 147 -7.84 4.14 -5.93
C LEU A 147 -8.67 4.47 -7.17
N MET A 148 -9.99 4.49 -7.05
CA MET A 148 -10.85 4.91 -8.16
C MET A 148 -10.61 6.36 -8.55
N ASP A 149 -10.45 7.22 -7.57
CA ASP A 149 -10.15 8.63 -7.81
C ASP A 149 -8.80 8.80 -8.50
N TRP A 150 -7.83 7.97 -8.12
CA TRP A 150 -6.53 8.00 -8.78
C TRP A 150 -6.64 7.60 -10.25
N TYR A 151 -7.44 6.60 -10.56
CA TYR A 151 -7.64 6.21 -11.97
C TYR A 151 -8.27 7.35 -12.77
N ALA A 152 -9.24 8.04 -12.19
CA ALA A 152 -9.85 9.20 -12.83
C ALA A 152 -8.83 10.32 -13.04
N TYR A 153 -8.01 10.57 -12.03
CA TYR A 153 -6.95 11.56 -12.09
C TYR A 153 -5.95 11.24 -13.20
N CYS A 154 -5.55 9.97 -13.31
CA CYS A 154 -4.64 9.55 -14.37
C CYS A 154 -5.26 9.71 -15.75
N ALA A 155 -6.52 9.37 -15.90
CA ALA A 155 -7.22 9.50 -17.18
C ALA A 155 -7.29 10.96 -17.60
N ASP A 156 -7.60 11.86 -16.68
CA ASP A 156 -7.69 13.29 -16.95
C ASP A 156 -6.34 13.87 -17.39
N ARG A 157 -5.26 13.31 -16.91
CA ARG A 157 -3.91 13.79 -17.22
C ARG A 157 -3.23 12.99 -18.32
N HIS A 158 -3.92 12.05 -18.91
CA HIS A 158 -3.41 11.21 -19.98
C HIS A 158 -2.12 10.47 -19.59
N ILE A 159 -2.11 9.94 -18.37
CA ILE A 159 -0.97 9.19 -17.87
C ILE A 159 -1.05 7.76 -18.39
N GLU A 160 -0.02 7.34 -19.12
CA GLU A 160 -0.04 6.07 -19.83
C GLU A 160 0.34 4.86 -18.99
N PHE A 161 1.06 5.06 -17.91
CA PHE A 161 1.49 3.93 -17.07
C PHE A 161 0.39 3.39 -16.17
N GLN A 162 -0.79 3.95 -16.25
CA GLN A 162 -1.92 3.55 -15.41
C GLN A 162 -2.32 2.09 -15.67
N PRO A 163 -2.32 1.24 -14.65
CA PRO A 163 -2.85 -0.11 -14.82
C PRO A 163 -4.37 -0.05 -14.95
N LYS A 164 -4.98 -1.17 -15.32
CA LYS A 164 -6.42 -1.22 -15.54
C LYS A 164 -7.08 -2.22 -14.60
N PRO A 165 -8.14 -1.83 -13.90
CA PRO A 165 -8.91 -2.78 -13.12
C PRO A 165 -9.76 -3.62 -14.08
N THR A 166 -9.54 -4.91 -14.09
CA THR A 166 -10.17 -5.77 -15.07
C THR A 166 -11.01 -6.90 -14.50
N GLY A 167 -10.99 -7.11 -13.20
CA GLY A 167 -11.67 -8.23 -12.61
C GLY A 167 -12.58 -7.86 -11.46
N PRO A 168 -13.43 -8.80 -11.02
CA PRO A 168 -14.36 -8.54 -9.94
C PRO A 168 -13.70 -8.25 -8.59
N GLY A 169 -12.45 -8.69 -8.43
CA GLY A 169 -11.69 -8.42 -7.21
C GLY A 169 -10.88 -7.14 -7.25
N ALA A 170 -11.07 -6.29 -8.27
CA ALA A 170 -10.25 -5.09 -8.44
C ALA A 170 -10.41 -4.09 -7.30
N PHE A 171 -11.62 -4.02 -6.73
CA PHE A 171 -11.90 -3.13 -5.61
C PHE A 171 -12.52 -3.94 -4.48
N PRO A 172 -11.69 -4.63 -3.68
CA PRO A 172 -12.21 -5.55 -2.68
C PRO A 172 -12.94 -4.84 -1.55
N SER A 173 -13.96 -5.49 -1.03
CA SER A 173 -14.68 -5.01 0.14
C SER A 173 -14.20 -5.73 1.39
N ALA A 174 -14.70 -5.29 2.55
CA ALA A 174 -14.39 -5.98 3.80
C ALA A 174 -14.81 -7.46 3.77
N ALA A 175 -15.89 -7.78 3.05
CA ALA A 175 -16.33 -9.15 2.94
C ALA A 175 -15.33 -10.02 2.16
N ASP A 176 -14.64 -9.44 1.22
CA ASP A 176 -13.66 -10.16 0.41
C ASP A 176 -12.39 -10.51 1.19
N ARG A 177 -12.16 -9.86 2.31
CA ARG A 177 -11.01 -10.13 3.15
C ARG A 177 -10.99 -11.57 3.65
N LYS A 178 -12.15 -12.19 3.76
CA LYS A 178 -12.24 -13.58 4.19
C LYS A 178 -11.55 -14.55 3.24
N SER A 179 -11.26 -14.10 2.03
CA SER A 179 -10.54 -14.93 1.07
C SER A 179 -9.04 -14.76 1.15
N THR A 180 -8.54 -14.17 2.21
CA THR A 180 -7.13 -13.95 2.54
C THR A 180 -6.44 -12.80 1.83
N ARG A 181 -7.14 -12.01 1.05
CA ARG A 181 -6.55 -10.84 0.45
C ARG A 181 -6.31 -9.78 1.50
N LEU A 182 -5.17 -9.10 1.43
CA LEU A 182 -4.82 -7.97 2.28
C LEU A 182 -4.91 -8.28 3.77
N ASN A 183 -4.57 -9.49 4.14
CA ASN A 183 -4.64 -9.88 5.54
C ASN A 183 -3.27 -9.83 6.20
N SER A 184 -2.37 -9.13 5.62
CA SER A 184 -1.02 -9.20 6.05
C SER A 184 -0.64 -8.13 7.02
N SER A 185 0.17 -7.67 6.83
CA SER A 185 1.00 -6.57 7.02
C SER A 185 1.17 -6.09 8.41
N HIS A 186 0.27 -5.85 9.19
CA HIS A 186 0.57 -5.23 10.45
C HIS A 186 -0.25 -5.84 11.57
N GLU A 187 -0.72 -7.03 11.34
CA GLU A 187 -1.37 -7.79 12.38
C GLU A 187 -0.42 -7.85 13.56
N PRO A 188 -0.81 -7.30 14.70
CA PRO A 188 0.08 -7.35 15.84
C PRO A 188 0.28 -8.78 16.27
N LEU A 189 1.51 -9.07 16.62
CA LEU A 189 1.83 -10.31 17.27
C LEU A 189 1.35 -10.21 18.69
N SER A 190 0.31 -10.78 18.98
CA SER A 190 -0.13 -10.76 20.37
C SER A 190 -0.17 -12.14 20.91
#